data_7d4df5757eec4e15a9f46ac7c36409d3
#
_entry.id   7d4df5757eec4e15a9f46ac7c36409d3
#
_cell.length_a   1.000
_cell.length_b   1.000
_cell.length_c   1.000
_cell.angle_alpha   90.00
_cell.angle_beta   90.00
_cell.angle_gamma   90.00
#
_symmetry.space_group_name_H-M   'P 1'
#
loop_
_entity.id
_entity.type
_entity.pdbx_description
1 polymer ?
#
loop_
_entity_poly.entity_id
_entity_poly.type
_entity_poly.pdbx_seq_one_letter_code
_entity_poly.pdbx_strand_id
1 'polypeptide(L)'
;TNTGTKVYGGCGDYKTGIDVGGSYYCPATHTIVLDPKQLKSFVKYFGNSSIAFVIAHEFAHALQQGLEIEYEKPHSELQADCLAGYFIQKGNEELGVTRESILEMASAAYAIGSDSHGTGAQRAYALLSGMGRVDSTCSMASIDKLVENEIDDPLYKTFSKTRGSGKSVDLEPTPYKKDAAGLLGVNLKGLSKKTKFKF
;
A
#
# COMPACT_ATOMS: atom_id res chain seq x y z
N THR A 1 -0.05 -9.33 21.62
CA THR A 1 0.07 -10.70 22.14
C THR A 1 1.49 -10.89 22.70
N ASN A 2 1.62 -11.47 23.92
CA ASN A 2 2.91 -11.79 24.50
C ASN A 2 3.66 -12.77 23.57
N THR A 3 4.96 -12.57 23.45
CA THR A 3 5.89 -13.42 22.71
C THR A 3 5.89 -14.84 23.28
N GLY A 4 5.01 -15.69 22.93
CA GLY A 4 4.87 -17.06 23.44
C GLY A 4 3.45 -17.56 23.48
N THR A 5 2.45 -16.66 23.38
CA THR A 5 1.06 -17.08 23.28
C THR A 5 0.80 -17.49 21.83
N LYS A 6 0.41 -18.74 21.63
CA LYS A 6 -0.06 -19.21 20.33
C LYS A 6 -1.39 -18.53 20.00
N VAL A 7 -1.49 -17.92 18.83
CA VAL A 7 -2.72 -17.34 18.32
C VAL A 7 -3.09 -18.02 17.01
N TYR A 8 -4.38 -18.10 16.72
CA TYR A 8 -4.84 -18.61 15.43
C TYR A 8 -4.35 -17.69 14.31
N GLY A 9 -3.60 -18.26 13.37
CA GLY A 9 -2.97 -17.51 12.27
C GLY A 9 -3.89 -17.16 11.10
N GLY A 10 -5.17 -17.55 11.16
CA GLY A 10 -6.13 -17.27 10.09
C GLY A 10 -6.10 -18.27 8.94
N CYS A 11 -4.98 -18.94 8.72
CA CYS A 11 -4.78 -19.93 7.64
C CYS A 11 -4.84 -21.39 8.10
N GLY A 12 -5.59 -21.68 9.16
CA GLY A 12 -5.73 -23.04 9.68
C GLY A 12 -4.61 -23.47 10.62
N ASP A 13 -3.70 -22.59 10.96
CA ASP A 13 -2.57 -22.82 11.84
C ASP A 13 -2.57 -21.91 13.06
N TYR A 14 -1.78 -22.31 14.07
CA TYR A 14 -1.50 -21.48 15.22
C TYR A 14 -0.07 -20.96 15.14
N LYS A 15 0.07 -19.65 15.19
CA LYS A 15 1.37 -18.97 15.18
C LYS A 15 1.65 -18.27 16.50
N THR A 16 2.90 -18.17 16.87
CA THR A 16 3.31 -17.31 17.98
C THR A 16 3.34 -15.85 17.52
N GLY A 17 3.24 -14.90 18.43
CA GLY A 17 3.27 -13.48 18.08
C GLY A 17 4.54 -13.00 17.38
N ILE A 18 5.58 -13.82 17.30
CA ILE A 18 6.82 -13.56 16.58
C ILE A 18 6.68 -13.98 15.10
N ASP A 19 5.84 -14.98 14.83
CA ASP A 19 5.75 -15.63 13.52
C ASP A 19 4.68 -15.02 12.59
N VAL A 20 3.95 -14.01 13.06
CA VAL A 20 2.84 -13.42 12.28
C VAL A 20 3.34 -12.55 11.13
N GLY A 21 4.57 -12.06 11.16
CA GLY A 21 5.27 -11.45 10.02
C GLY A 21 4.60 -10.26 9.34
N GLY A 22 3.54 -9.71 9.92
CA GLY A 22 2.73 -8.63 9.36
C GLY A 22 1.25 -9.01 9.19
N SER A 23 0.46 -8.07 8.71
CA SER A 23 -0.93 -8.31 8.31
C SER A 23 -0.96 -9.06 6.98
N TYR A 24 -1.95 -9.90 6.77
CA TYR A 24 -2.10 -10.65 5.52
C TYR A 24 -3.54 -11.15 5.32
N TYR A 25 -3.91 -11.36 4.07
CA TYR A 25 -5.09 -12.11 3.70
C TYR A 25 -4.75 -13.60 3.55
N CYS A 26 -5.59 -14.46 4.11
CA CYS A 26 -5.48 -15.90 3.96
C CYS A 26 -6.51 -16.46 2.97
N PRO A 27 -6.10 -16.94 1.79
CA PRO A 27 -6.99 -17.50 0.80
C PRO A 27 -7.76 -18.74 1.28
N ALA A 28 -7.09 -19.62 2.02
CA ALA A 28 -7.67 -20.89 2.45
C ALA A 28 -8.88 -20.76 3.39
N THR A 29 -8.97 -19.67 4.14
CA THR A 29 -10.03 -19.43 5.12
C THR A 29 -10.81 -18.15 4.88
N HIS A 30 -10.50 -17.41 3.80
CA HIS A 30 -11.06 -16.10 3.51
C HIS A 30 -10.98 -15.13 4.69
N THR A 31 -9.86 -15.12 5.39
CA THR A 31 -9.66 -14.34 6.62
C THR A 31 -8.56 -13.30 6.44
N ILE A 32 -8.83 -12.06 6.84
CA ILE A 32 -7.80 -11.03 6.98
C ILE A 32 -7.26 -11.09 8.42
N VAL A 33 -5.96 -11.26 8.53
CA VAL A 33 -5.25 -11.25 9.81
C VAL A 33 -4.50 -9.94 9.95
N LEU A 34 -4.77 -9.22 11.02
CA LEU A 34 -4.14 -7.93 11.30
C LEU A 34 -3.08 -8.10 12.42
N ASP A 35 -1.86 -7.66 12.15
CA ASP A 35 -0.78 -7.65 13.15
C ASP A 35 -0.77 -6.33 13.92
N PRO A 36 -1.11 -6.35 15.24
CA PRO A 36 -1.13 -5.14 16.05
C PRO A 36 0.24 -4.44 16.16
N LYS A 37 1.34 -5.17 16.04
CA LYS A 37 2.69 -4.57 16.09
C LYS A 37 2.97 -3.78 14.82
N GLN A 38 2.66 -4.38 13.66
CA GLN A 38 2.76 -3.69 12.38
C GLN A 38 1.89 -2.44 12.38
N LEU A 39 0.60 -2.55 12.74
CA LEU A 39 -0.32 -1.41 12.76
C LEU A 39 0.15 -0.30 13.71
N LYS A 40 0.65 -0.62 14.91
CA LYS A 40 1.23 0.37 15.81
C LYS A 40 2.46 1.06 15.19
N SER A 41 3.30 0.33 14.49
CA SER A 41 4.45 0.90 13.80
C SER A 41 4.01 1.84 12.68
N PHE A 42 3.02 1.43 11.88
CA PHE A 42 2.47 2.27 10.83
C PHE A 42 1.90 3.58 11.37
N VAL A 43 1.09 3.53 12.43
CA VAL A 43 0.56 4.74 13.10
C VAL A 43 1.71 5.62 13.61
N LYS A 44 2.70 5.02 14.23
CA LYS A 44 3.83 5.76 14.81
C LYS A 44 4.64 6.52 13.74
N TYR A 45 4.87 5.90 12.59
CA TYR A 45 5.79 6.44 11.58
C TYR A 45 5.07 7.22 10.48
N PHE A 46 3.86 6.83 10.12
CA PHE A 46 3.15 7.39 8.98
C PHE A 46 1.85 8.10 9.34
N GLY A 47 1.30 7.86 10.52
CA GLY A 47 0.04 8.44 10.98
C GLY A 47 -1.13 7.44 10.91
N ASN A 48 -2.29 7.88 11.42
CA ASN A 48 -3.44 6.99 11.64
C ASN A 48 -4.04 6.45 10.34
N SER A 49 -4.01 7.23 9.27
CA SER A 49 -4.60 6.84 7.98
C SER A 49 -3.86 5.67 7.33
N SER A 50 -2.61 5.42 7.72
CA SER A 50 -1.84 4.27 7.22
C SER A 50 -2.48 2.91 7.54
N ILE A 51 -3.30 2.83 8.59
CA ILE A 51 -4.09 1.61 8.91
C ILE A 51 -5.12 1.33 7.81
N ALA A 52 -5.78 2.37 7.29
CA ALA A 52 -6.76 2.21 6.22
C ALA A 52 -6.11 1.62 4.96
N PHE A 53 -4.89 2.03 4.65
CA PHE A 53 -4.11 1.44 3.56
C PHE A 53 -3.86 -0.05 3.77
N VAL A 54 -3.37 -0.47 4.95
CA VAL A 54 -3.10 -1.88 5.24
C VAL A 54 -4.37 -2.72 5.09
N ILE A 55 -5.47 -2.29 5.73
CA ILE A 55 -6.74 -3.04 5.68
C ILE A 55 -7.28 -3.13 4.24
N ALA A 56 -7.24 -2.03 3.49
CA ALA A 56 -7.71 -1.99 2.11
C ALA A 56 -6.84 -2.85 1.17
N HIS A 57 -5.53 -2.95 1.42
CA HIS A 57 -4.61 -3.80 0.69
C HIS A 57 -4.94 -5.28 0.90
N GLU A 58 -5.12 -5.71 2.14
CA GLU A 58 -5.52 -7.10 2.43
C GLU A 58 -6.90 -7.44 1.87
N PHE A 59 -7.83 -6.49 1.89
CA PHE A 59 -9.13 -6.66 1.27
C PHE A 59 -9.03 -6.76 -0.27
N ALA A 60 -8.09 -6.06 -0.88
CA ALA A 60 -7.83 -6.18 -2.32
C ALA A 60 -7.36 -7.58 -2.70
N HIS A 61 -6.54 -8.24 -1.88
CA HIS A 61 -6.19 -9.64 -2.09
C HIS A 61 -7.40 -10.57 -2.00
N ALA A 62 -8.33 -10.31 -1.08
CA ALA A 62 -9.58 -11.07 -1.01
C ALA A 62 -10.43 -10.89 -2.29
N LEU A 63 -10.47 -9.68 -2.85
CA LEU A 63 -11.15 -9.42 -4.12
C LEU A 63 -10.46 -10.11 -5.29
N GLN A 64 -9.13 -10.05 -5.36
CA GLN A 64 -8.35 -10.74 -6.40
C GLN A 64 -8.69 -12.22 -6.43
N GLN A 65 -8.71 -12.87 -5.27
CA GLN A 65 -9.09 -14.28 -5.17
C GLN A 65 -10.55 -14.51 -5.59
N GLY A 66 -11.49 -13.69 -5.12
CA GLY A 66 -12.90 -13.82 -5.48
C GLY A 66 -13.19 -13.62 -6.96
N LEU A 67 -12.32 -12.92 -7.67
CA LEU A 67 -12.37 -12.71 -9.12
C LEU A 67 -11.46 -13.66 -9.90
N GLU A 68 -10.84 -14.63 -9.23
CA GLU A 68 -9.92 -15.59 -9.82
C GLU A 68 -8.75 -14.91 -10.58
N ILE A 69 -8.29 -13.78 -10.04
CA ILE A 69 -7.15 -13.04 -10.58
C ILE A 69 -5.88 -13.67 -10.02
N GLU A 70 -5.20 -14.42 -10.87
CA GLU A 70 -3.93 -15.06 -10.54
C GLU A 70 -2.78 -14.36 -11.24
N TYR A 71 -2.01 -13.59 -10.47
CA TYR A 71 -0.78 -12.96 -10.95
C TYR A 71 0.36 -13.20 -9.99
N GLU A 72 1.54 -13.37 -10.57
CA GLU A 72 2.77 -13.46 -9.78
C GLU A 72 3.13 -12.11 -9.16
N LYS A 73 3.94 -12.15 -8.10
CA LYS A 73 4.53 -10.95 -7.51
C LYS A 73 5.61 -10.39 -8.46
N PRO A 74 5.75 -9.05 -8.58
CA PRO A 74 5.08 -8.01 -7.80
C PRO A 74 3.73 -7.53 -8.36
N HIS A 75 3.26 -8.06 -9.49
CA HIS A 75 2.04 -7.57 -10.17
C HIS A 75 0.80 -7.64 -9.27
N SER A 76 0.58 -8.77 -8.60
CA SER A 76 -0.56 -8.94 -7.68
C SER A 76 -0.51 -7.94 -6.52
N GLU A 77 0.67 -7.67 -5.98
CA GLU A 77 0.85 -6.73 -4.88
C GLU A 77 0.60 -5.27 -5.31
N LEU A 78 1.12 -4.88 -6.47
CA LEU A 78 0.91 -3.53 -7.01
C LEU A 78 -0.55 -3.31 -7.43
N GLN A 79 -1.22 -4.35 -7.95
CA GLN A 79 -2.65 -4.27 -8.21
C GLN A 79 -3.43 -4.16 -6.90
N ALA A 80 -3.04 -4.88 -5.84
CA ALA A 80 -3.66 -4.77 -4.52
C ALA A 80 -3.50 -3.35 -3.94
N ASP A 81 -2.33 -2.73 -4.07
CA ASP A 81 -2.11 -1.34 -3.68
C ASP A 81 -3.03 -0.37 -4.46
N CYS A 82 -3.18 -0.59 -5.76
CA CYS A 82 -4.07 0.23 -6.60
C CYS A 82 -5.55 0.05 -6.19
N LEU A 83 -6.00 -1.18 -6.01
CA LEU A 83 -7.37 -1.46 -5.54
C LEU A 83 -7.62 -0.89 -4.14
N ALA A 84 -6.62 -0.95 -3.25
CA ALA A 84 -6.70 -0.30 -1.94
C ALA A 84 -6.97 1.21 -2.08
N GLY A 85 -6.24 1.87 -2.96
CA GLY A 85 -6.46 3.29 -3.27
C GLY A 85 -7.88 3.55 -3.78
N TYR A 86 -8.40 2.69 -4.63
CA TYR A 86 -9.77 2.77 -5.14
C TYR A 86 -10.81 2.64 -4.02
N PHE A 87 -10.69 1.64 -3.14
CA PHE A 87 -11.61 1.45 -2.02
C PHE A 87 -11.61 2.64 -1.07
N ILE A 88 -10.43 3.15 -0.72
CA ILE A 88 -10.29 4.33 0.14
C ILE A 88 -10.91 5.55 -0.50
N GLN A 89 -10.72 5.76 -1.80
CA GLN A 89 -11.32 6.89 -2.52
C GLN A 89 -12.84 6.75 -2.62
N LYS A 90 -13.37 5.54 -2.78
CA LYS A 90 -14.83 5.29 -2.80
C LYS A 90 -15.46 5.49 -1.44
N GLY A 91 -14.78 5.12 -0.36
CA GLY A 91 -15.22 5.37 1.01
C GLY A 91 -14.81 6.77 1.54
N ASN A 92 -14.46 7.71 0.66
CA ASN A 92 -13.92 9.00 1.10
C ASN A 92 -14.88 9.82 1.95
N GLU A 93 -16.18 9.76 1.71
CA GLU A 93 -17.18 10.52 2.47
C GLU A 93 -17.24 10.01 3.91
N GLU A 94 -17.17 8.70 4.12
CA GLU A 94 -17.22 8.05 5.44
C GLU A 94 -15.88 8.10 6.16
N LEU A 95 -14.78 7.98 5.41
CA LEU A 95 -13.42 7.96 5.97
C LEU A 95 -12.84 9.35 6.20
N GLY A 96 -13.42 10.39 5.62
CA GLY A 96 -12.92 11.77 5.75
C GLY A 96 -11.51 11.94 5.23
N VAL A 97 -11.18 11.35 4.07
CA VAL A 97 -9.82 11.34 3.51
C VAL A 97 -9.36 12.75 3.14
N THR A 98 -8.35 13.23 3.83
CA THR A 98 -7.70 14.52 3.59
C THR A 98 -6.43 14.36 2.76
N ARG A 99 -5.81 15.47 2.36
CA ARG A 99 -4.48 15.45 1.74
C ARG A 99 -3.42 14.84 2.64
N GLU A 100 -3.50 15.11 3.94
CA GLU A 100 -2.60 14.53 4.93
C GLU A 100 -2.79 13.03 5.02
N SER A 101 -4.03 12.55 5.04
CA SER A 101 -4.36 11.11 4.98
C SER A 101 -3.74 10.42 3.75
N ILE A 102 -3.82 11.06 2.58
CA ILE A 102 -3.23 10.51 1.35
C ILE A 102 -1.71 10.44 1.48
N LEU A 103 -1.07 11.45 2.07
CA LEU A 103 0.38 11.44 2.31
C LEU A 103 0.80 10.35 3.28
N GLU A 104 0.08 10.20 4.39
CA GLU A 104 0.35 9.15 5.37
C GLU A 104 0.32 7.77 4.70
N MET A 105 -0.72 7.50 3.91
CA MET A 105 -0.89 6.23 3.21
C MET A 105 0.16 6.02 2.11
N ALA A 106 0.42 7.02 1.28
CA ALA A 106 1.42 6.91 0.22
C ALA A 106 2.84 6.77 0.78
N SER A 107 3.14 7.43 1.91
CA SER A 107 4.43 7.27 2.60
C SER A 107 4.58 5.88 3.19
N ALA A 108 3.52 5.31 3.73
CA ALA A 108 3.50 3.95 4.23
C ALA A 108 3.72 2.94 3.09
N ALA A 109 2.99 3.06 1.98
CA ALA A 109 3.17 2.22 0.81
C ALA A 109 4.61 2.30 0.26
N TYR A 110 5.17 3.53 0.18
CA TYR A 110 6.55 3.74 -0.26
C TYR A 110 7.57 3.05 0.66
N ALA A 111 7.39 3.15 1.97
CA ALA A 111 8.36 2.65 2.94
C ALA A 111 8.47 1.13 2.99
N ILE A 112 7.41 0.41 2.59
CA ILE A 112 7.36 -1.05 2.61
C ILE A 112 7.66 -1.70 1.25
N GLY A 113 8.24 -0.95 0.33
CA GLY A 113 8.70 -1.47 -0.96
C GLY A 113 9.76 -2.57 -0.78
N SER A 114 9.67 -3.61 -1.62
CA SER A 114 10.62 -4.73 -1.64
C SER A 114 10.65 -5.36 -3.03
N ASP A 115 11.62 -6.24 -3.28
CA ASP A 115 11.74 -6.92 -4.58
C ASP A 115 10.49 -7.77 -4.90
N SER A 116 9.86 -8.37 -3.89
CA SER A 116 8.67 -9.21 -4.08
C SER A 116 7.36 -8.44 -4.11
N HIS A 117 7.30 -7.20 -3.60
CA HIS A 117 6.07 -6.42 -3.52
C HIS A 117 6.08 -5.19 -4.42
N GLY A 118 7.14 -5.01 -5.19
CA GLY A 118 7.41 -3.80 -5.96
C GLY A 118 8.19 -2.75 -5.15
N THR A 119 8.88 -1.88 -5.86
CA THR A 119 9.64 -0.79 -5.24
C THR A 119 8.72 0.19 -4.52
N GLY A 120 9.26 0.94 -3.56
CA GLY A 120 8.48 1.96 -2.86
C GLY A 120 7.80 2.96 -3.80
N ALA A 121 8.50 3.36 -4.88
CA ALA A 121 7.93 4.24 -5.90
C ALA A 121 6.75 3.60 -6.63
N GLN A 122 6.85 2.33 -7.00
CA GLN A 122 5.79 1.58 -7.66
C GLN A 122 4.58 1.44 -6.75
N ARG A 123 4.77 1.07 -5.49
CA ARG A 123 3.68 0.90 -4.51
C ARG A 123 2.94 2.20 -4.24
N ALA A 124 3.66 3.30 -3.96
CA ALA A 124 3.05 4.60 -3.76
C ALA A 124 2.29 5.09 -5.00
N TYR A 125 2.86 4.89 -6.18
CA TYR A 125 2.21 5.26 -7.44
C TYR A 125 0.96 4.43 -7.71
N ALA A 126 1.00 3.11 -7.47
CA ALA A 126 -0.14 2.22 -7.60
C ALA A 126 -1.31 2.67 -6.69
N LEU A 127 -1.02 2.95 -5.42
CA LEU A 127 -2.03 3.48 -4.48
C LEU A 127 -2.65 4.80 -5.00
N LEU A 128 -1.82 5.73 -5.46
CA LEU A 128 -2.30 7.02 -5.99
C LEU A 128 -3.08 6.86 -7.30
N SER A 129 -2.74 5.87 -8.12
CA SER A 129 -3.51 5.50 -9.31
C SER A 129 -4.93 5.08 -8.92
N GLY A 130 -5.07 4.19 -7.96
CA GLY A 130 -6.37 3.76 -7.43
C GLY A 130 -7.18 4.90 -6.82
N MET A 131 -6.53 5.86 -6.19
CA MET A 131 -7.17 7.07 -5.66
C MET A 131 -7.53 8.10 -6.75
N GLY A 132 -7.22 7.84 -8.02
CA GLY A 132 -7.44 8.80 -9.13
C GLY A 132 -6.62 10.08 -9.00
N ARG A 133 -5.44 9.99 -8.44
CA ARG A 133 -4.55 11.16 -8.26
C ARG A 133 -3.53 11.29 -9.39
N VAL A 134 -3.39 10.26 -10.20
CA VAL A 134 -2.53 10.20 -11.38
C VAL A 134 -3.32 9.59 -12.54
N ASP A 135 -2.87 9.79 -13.77
CA ASP A 135 -3.53 9.26 -14.97
C ASP A 135 -3.09 7.81 -15.22
N SER A 136 -3.58 6.92 -14.38
CA SER A 136 -3.35 5.48 -14.49
C SER A 136 -4.53 4.71 -13.88
N THR A 137 -4.59 3.40 -14.11
CA THR A 137 -5.68 2.53 -13.67
C THR A 137 -5.14 1.29 -12.97
N CYS A 138 -6.02 0.50 -12.34
CA CYS A 138 -5.66 -0.80 -11.75
C CYS A 138 -5.74 -1.95 -12.76
N SER A 139 -5.86 -1.68 -14.07
CA SER A 139 -5.83 -2.72 -15.09
C SER A 139 -4.45 -3.39 -15.15
N MET A 140 -4.40 -4.65 -15.54
CA MET A 140 -3.13 -5.36 -15.67
C MET A 140 -2.18 -4.67 -16.63
N ALA A 141 -2.66 -4.15 -17.75
CA ALA A 141 -1.82 -3.41 -18.69
C ALA A 141 -1.17 -2.16 -18.06
N SER A 142 -1.83 -1.52 -17.08
CA SER A 142 -1.23 -0.40 -16.33
C SER A 142 -0.24 -0.90 -15.28
N ILE A 143 -0.51 -2.01 -14.66
CA ILE A 143 0.39 -2.64 -13.68
C ILE A 143 1.64 -3.18 -14.36
N ASP A 144 1.52 -3.81 -15.53
CA ASP A 144 2.66 -4.29 -16.33
C ASP A 144 3.64 -3.14 -16.64
N LYS A 145 3.12 -2.02 -17.15
CA LYS A 145 3.94 -0.82 -17.38
C LYS A 145 4.63 -0.31 -16.12
N LEU A 146 3.94 -0.39 -14.98
CA LEU A 146 4.49 0.04 -13.70
C LEU A 146 5.64 -0.88 -13.25
N VAL A 147 5.49 -2.20 -13.41
CA VAL A 147 6.52 -3.19 -13.10
C VAL A 147 7.74 -3.02 -14.01
N GLU A 148 7.51 -2.77 -15.29
CA GLU A 148 8.54 -2.55 -16.30
C GLU A 148 9.18 -1.16 -16.24
N ASN A 149 8.71 -0.28 -15.33
CA ASN A 149 9.14 1.12 -15.20
C ASN A 149 8.86 1.96 -16.47
N GLU A 150 7.86 1.59 -17.25
CA GLU A 150 7.43 2.29 -18.46
C GLU A 150 6.38 3.39 -18.17
N ILE A 151 6.50 4.05 -17.03
CA ILE A 151 5.61 5.14 -16.61
C ILE A 151 6.21 6.48 -16.97
N ASP A 152 5.58 7.17 -17.92
CA ASP A 152 5.95 8.52 -18.33
C ASP A 152 5.15 9.59 -17.55
N ASP A 153 5.19 9.51 -16.23
CA ASP A 153 4.54 10.44 -15.32
C ASP A 153 5.61 11.19 -14.50
N PRO A 154 5.61 12.52 -14.48
CA PRO A 154 6.57 13.31 -13.69
C PRO A 154 6.55 12.98 -12.21
N LEU A 155 5.39 12.62 -11.65
CA LEU A 155 5.27 12.23 -10.25
C LEU A 155 5.98 10.89 -9.99
N TYR A 156 5.77 9.90 -10.85
CA TYR A 156 6.48 8.62 -10.75
C TYR A 156 7.98 8.79 -10.87
N LYS A 157 8.44 9.57 -11.85
CA LYS A 157 9.87 9.89 -12.02
C LYS A 157 10.46 10.59 -10.81
N THR A 158 9.66 11.37 -10.08
CA THR A 158 10.08 11.98 -8.83
C THR A 158 10.22 10.94 -7.73
N PHE A 159 9.24 10.07 -7.56
CA PHE A 159 9.29 8.98 -6.58
C PHE A 159 10.50 8.05 -6.81
N SER A 160 10.74 7.66 -8.06
CA SER A 160 11.84 6.75 -8.40
C SER A 160 13.24 7.33 -8.17
N LYS A 161 13.36 8.66 -8.12
CA LYS A 161 14.65 9.35 -7.86
C LYS A 161 14.93 9.57 -6.36
N THR A 162 13.91 9.54 -5.52
CA THR A 162 14.02 10.06 -4.16
C THR A 162 14.73 9.11 -3.19
N ARG A 163 14.71 7.82 -3.41
CA ARG A 163 15.55 6.82 -2.70
C ARG A 163 15.67 5.59 -3.58
N GLY A 164 16.88 5.08 -3.71
CA GLY A 164 17.18 3.93 -4.55
C GLY A 164 16.13 2.83 -4.43
N SER A 165 15.76 2.32 -5.57
CA SER A 165 14.77 1.30 -5.82
C SER A 165 14.79 0.15 -4.80
N GLY A 166 13.67 -0.11 -4.15
CA GLY A 166 13.28 -1.47 -3.78
C GLY A 166 13.97 -2.17 -2.64
N LYS A 167 14.75 -1.50 -1.80
CA LYS A 167 15.15 -2.12 -0.52
C LYS A 167 14.09 -1.82 0.52
N SER A 168 13.61 -2.87 1.21
CA SER A 168 12.78 -2.71 2.40
C SER A 168 13.45 -1.68 3.30
N VAL A 169 12.75 -0.59 3.59
CA VAL A 169 13.22 0.35 4.59
C VAL A 169 12.96 -0.35 5.91
N ASP A 170 14.03 -0.67 6.63
CA ASP A 170 13.93 -1.02 8.04
C ASP A 170 13.12 0.10 8.70
N LEU A 171 12.00 -0.25 9.33
CA LEU A 171 11.09 0.71 9.96
C LEU A 171 11.70 1.29 11.26
N GLU A 172 13.01 1.58 11.23
CA GLU A 172 13.67 2.34 12.29
C GLU A 172 13.05 3.74 12.39
N PRO A 173 12.88 4.28 13.60
CA PRO A 173 12.22 5.53 13.84
C PRO A 173 12.99 6.69 13.20
N THR A 174 12.62 7.01 11.98
CA THR A 174 13.02 8.26 11.36
C THR A 174 11.91 9.31 11.57
N PRO A 175 12.24 10.58 11.71
CA PRO A 175 11.28 11.64 12.04
C PRO A 175 10.35 11.97 10.86
N TYR A 176 9.72 10.96 10.25
CA TYR A 176 8.85 11.11 9.09
C TYR A 176 7.60 11.96 9.34
N LYS A 177 7.17 12.10 10.60
CA LYS A 177 6.00 12.93 10.93
C LYS A 177 6.10 14.39 10.53
N LYS A 178 7.31 14.90 10.31
CA LYS A 178 7.50 16.32 9.97
C LYS A 178 7.74 16.57 8.49
N ASP A 179 7.99 15.52 7.70
CA ASP A 179 8.41 15.69 6.32
C ASP A 179 8.01 14.54 5.38
N ALA A 180 6.75 14.07 5.52
CA ALA A 180 6.23 13.06 4.58
C ALA A 180 6.25 13.57 3.13
N ALA A 181 6.08 14.87 2.91
CA ALA A 181 6.23 15.49 1.60
C ALA A 181 7.68 15.46 1.13
N GLY A 182 8.65 15.66 2.03
CA GLY A 182 10.08 15.54 1.75
C GLY A 182 10.49 14.09 1.47
N LEU A 183 9.87 13.10 2.13
CA LEU A 183 10.12 11.69 1.86
C LEU A 183 9.76 11.31 0.41
N LEU A 184 8.65 11.83 -0.08
CA LEU A 184 8.20 11.60 -1.44
C LEU A 184 8.85 12.59 -2.44
N GLY A 185 9.55 13.61 -1.95
CA GLY A 185 10.12 14.68 -2.79
C GLY A 185 9.08 15.46 -3.60
N VAL A 186 7.81 15.44 -3.16
CA VAL A 186 6.68 15.90 -3.97
C VAL A 186 6.10 17.18 -3.41
N ASN A 187 5.99 18.18 -4.27
CA ASN A 187 5.13 19.31 -4.00
C ASN A 187 3.67 18.93 -4.33
N LEU A 188 2.90 18.60 -3.30
CA LEU A 188 1.51 18.18 -3.44
C LEU A 188 0.57 19.19 -4.08
N LYS A 189 1.01 20.42 -4.33
CA LYS A 189 0.22 21.41 -5.06
C LYS A 189 -0.16 20.95 -6.48
N GLY A 190 0.56 19.96 -7.03
CA GLY A 190 0.32 19.40 -8.36
C GLY A 190 -0.56 18.16 -8.40
N LEU A 191 -1.00 17.59 -7.26
CA LEU A 191 -1.92 16.46 -7.29
C LEU A 191 -3.29 16.91 -7.82
N SER A 192 -3.60 16.47 -9.03
CA SER A 192 -4.84 16.84 -9.73
C SER A 192 -6.08 16.43 -8.94
N LYS A 193 -7.06 17.36 -8.87
CA LYS A 193 -8.41 17.07 -8.37
C LYS A 193 -9.29 16.36 -9.41
N LYS A 194 -8.76 16.12 -10.61
CA LYS A 194 -9.55 15.65 -11.74
C LYS A 194 -9.02 14.32 -12.26
N THR A 195 -9.57 13.24 -11.80
CA THR A 195 -9.63 12.03 -12.62
C THR A 195 -10.95 11.33 -12.35
N LYS A 196 -11.82 11.31 -13.34
CA LYS A 196 -13.01 10.48 -13.31
C LYS A 196 -12.56 9.06 -13.65
N PHE A 197 -12.79 8.12 -12.76
CA PHE A 197 -12.60 6.72 -13.07
C PHE A 197 -13.52 6.32 -14.23
N LYS A 198 -12.96 5.72 -15.25
CA LYS A 198 -13.68 4.88 -16.21
C LYS A 198 -13.21 3.44 -15.92
N PHE A 199 -14.12 2.61 -15.49
CA PHE A 199 -13.99 1.16 -15.52
C PHE A 199 -14.41 0.68 -16.89
#